data_eb1a383fa29bc77b522cda0fed2b9dd5
#
_entry.id   eb1a383fa29bc77b522cda0fed2b9dd5
#
_cell.length_a   1.000
_cell.length_b   1.000
_cell.length_c   1.000
_cell.angle_alpha   90.00
_cell.angle_beta   90.00
_cell.angle_gamma   90.00
#
_symmetry.space_group_name_H-M   'P 1'
#
loop_
_entity.id
_entity.type
_entity.pdbx_description
1 polymer ?
#
loop_
_entity_poly.entity_id
_entity_poly.type
_entity_poly.pdbx_seq_one_letter_code
_entity_poly.pdbx_strand_id
1 'polypeptide(L)'
;LTAALHMLGTTQTALAKYVLVAAHEDAPGLRARDVVAFFRHLLERTDFERDLHFITRSTTDTLDYTGFALNEGSKLIWASAGEKRRELALEVHDLPSLPEGFGDARCAGPGILVLRGPRHELGRNETDPRMEELAACLAHWPQRDAFPLVVVADDAAFCAADFDNFLWVAFSRSDPAADVYGTGAVVRARHCEGPLLLDARIKPFHAPALEEDPAVQRRVDALAAPGGPLHGLIE
;
A
#
# COMPACT_ATOMS: atom_id res chain seq x y z
N LEU A 1 -6.86 -18.19 -5.84
CA LEU A 1 -8.04 -17.49 -5.29
C LEU A 1 -8.71 -18.28 -4.16
N THR A 2 -9.06 -19.55 -4.36
CA THR A 2 -9.80 -20.37 -3.35
C THR A 2 -9.10 -20.42 -2.00
N ALA A 3 -7.77 -20.62 -1.95
CA ALA A 3 -7.00 -20.62 -0.72
C ALA A 3 -7.06 -19.27 0.01
N ALA A 4 -6.96 -18.17 -0.72
CA ALA A 4 -7.06 -16.82 -0.15
C ALA A 4 -8.45 -16.54 0.42
N LEU A 5 -9.51 -16.96 -0.27
CA LEU A 5 -10.88 -16.85 0.23
C LEU A 5 -11.08 -17.69 1.51
N HIS A 6 -10.48 -18.87 1.58
CA HIS A 6 -10.53 -19.70 2.79
C HIS A 6 -9.82 -19.01 3.96
N MET A 7 -8.64 -18.39 3.73
CA MET A 7 -7.94 -17.61 4.74
C MET A 7 -8.80 -16.45 5.25
N LEU A 8 -9.43 -15.69 4.35
CA LEU A 8 -10.30 -14.57 4.72
C LEU A 8 -11.61 -15.01 5.41
N GLY A 9 -11.96 -16.27 5.37
CA GLY A 9 -13.09 -16.87 6.10
C GLY A 9 -12.71 -17.48 7.46
N THR A 10 -11.44 -17.37 7.90
CA THR A 10 -10.94 -18.13 9.05
C THR A 10 -10.31 -17.23 10.12
N THR A 11 -10.88 -17.21 11.31
CA THR A 11 -10.34 -16.61 12.54
C THR A 11 -9.69 -15.21 12.34
N GLN A 12 -8.47 -15.01 12.83
CA GLN A 12 -7.75 -13.72 12.79
C GLN A 12 -7.41 -13.26 11.36
N THR A 13 -7.19 -14.19 10.42
CA THR A 13 -6.91 -13.83 9.02
C THR A 13 -8.13 -13.23 8.31
N ALA A 14 -9.34 -13.42 8.88
CA ALA A 14 -10.55 -12.74 8.40
C ALA A 14 -10.47 -11.20 8.52
N LEU A 15 -9.58 -10.67 9.35
CA LEU A 15 -9.40 -9.22 9.53
C LEU A 15 -8.39 -8.60 8.53
N ALA A 16 -7.68 -9.42 7.75
CA ALA A 16 -6.73 -8.91 6.75
C ALA A 16 -7.45 -8.11 5.65
N LYS A 17 -6.92 -6.96 5.30
CA LYS A 17 -7.39 -6.14 4.17
C LYS A 17 -6.78 -6.60 2.84
N TYR A 18 -5.52 -6.98 2.86
CA TYR A 18 -4.77 -7.39 1.67
C TYR A 18 -4.26 -8.81 1.84
N VAL A 19 -4.51 -9.65 0.85
CA VAL A 19 -3.95 -11.00 0.76
C VAL A 19 -3.20 -11.12 -0.55
N LEU A 20 -1.88 -11.23 -0.45
CA LEU A 20 -0.98 -11.34 -1.59
C LEU A 20 -0.60 -12.81 -1.80
N VAL A 21 -0.81 -13.33 -3.00
CA VAL A 21 -0.58 -14.74 -3.32
C VAL A 21 0.30 -14.86 -4.55
N ALA A 22 1.40 -15.60 -4.42
CA ALA A 22 2.24 -16.02 -5.55
C ALA A 22 2.10 -17.54 -5.74
N ALA A 23 2.05 -18.00 -6.98
CA ALA A 23 1.99 -19.42 -7.28
C ALA A 23 3.33 -20.08 -6.95
N HIS A 24 3.27 -21.17 -6.21
CA HIS A 24 4.47 -21.94 -5.83
C HIS A 24 5.20 -22.50 -7.06
N GLU A 25 4.46 -22.89 -8.07
CA GLU A 25 4.97 -23.48 -9.31
C GLU A 25 5.90 -22.53 -10.07
N ASP A 26 5.64 -21.22 -9.98
CA ASP A 26 6.42 -20.21 -10.70
C ASP A 26 7.78 -19.91 -10.04
N ALA A 27 7.90 -20.17 -8.73
CA ALA A 27 9.13 -20.01 -7.97
C ALA A 27 9.14 -20.90 -6.71
N PRO A 28 9.43 -22.20 -6.81
CA PRO A 28 9.38 -23.13 -5.67
C PRO A 28 10.32 -22.77 -4.51
N GLY A 29 11.36 -21.98 -4.78
CA GLY A 29 12.31 -21.49 -3.76
C GLY A 29 11.89 -20.20 -3.07
N LEU A 30 10.87 -19.50 -3.54
CA LEU A 30 10.42 -18.23 -3.00
C LEU A 30 9.82 -18.41 -1.60
N ARG A 31 10.22 -17.55 -0.68
CA ARG A 31 9.71 -17.55 0.69
C ARG A 31 8.92 -16.27 0.94
N ALA A 32 7.72 -16.37 1.49
CA ALA A 32 6.90 -15.21 1.84
C ALA A 32 7.58 -14.27 2.86
N ARG A 33 8.51 -14.77 3.67
CA ARG A 33 9.30 -13.97 4.61
C ARG A 33 10.38 -13.10 3.94
N ASP A 34 10.80 -13.46 2.72
CA ASP A 34 11.61 -12.59 1.88
C ASP A 34 10.68 -11.65 1.12
N VAL A 35 10.22 -10.63 1.83
CA VAL A 35 9.10 -9.79 1.40
C VAL A 35 9.44 -9.01 0.13
N VAL A 36 10.68 -8.53 0.01
CA VAL A 36 11.14 -7.80 -1.18
C VAL A 36 11.14 -8.71 -2.41
N ALA A 37 11.69 -9.91 -2.29
CA ALA A 37 11.69 -10.89 -3.37
C ALA A 37 10.27 -11.36 -3.71
N PHE A 38 9.40 -11.48 -2.72
CA PHE A 38 8.01 -11.83 -2.91
C PHE A 38 7.24 -10.74 -3.69
N PHE A 39 7.38 -9.46 -3.31
CA PHE A 39 6.78 -8.34 -4.03
C PHE A 39 7.31 -8.22 -5.45
N ARG A 40 8.62 -8.35 -5.63
CA ARG A 40 9.23 -8.39 -6.96
C ARG A 40 8.59 -9.47 -7.83
N HIS A 41 8.52 -10.70 -7.32
CA HIS A 41 7.91 -11.83 -8.04
C HIS A 41 6.44 -11.57 -8.41
N LEU A 42 5.66 -11.02 -7.46
CA LEU A 42 4.26 -10.67 -7.65
C LEU A 42 4.12 -9.61 -8.77
N LEU A 43 4.83 -8.50 -8.65
CA LEU A 43 4.75 -7.36 -9.57
C LEU A 43 5.23 -7.71 -11.00
N GLU A 44 6.26 -8.55 -11.12
CA GLU A 44 6.75 -9.03 -12.41
C GLU A 44 5.67 -9.79 -13.22
N ARG A 45 4.71 -10.43 -12.53
CA ARG A 45 3.74 -11.37 -13.13
C ARG A 45 2.31 -10.88 -13.13
N THR A 46 2.01 -9.84 -12.35
CA THR A 46 0.63 -9.34 -12.22
C THR A 46 0.02 -9.02 -13.57
N ASP A 47 -1.13 -9.61 -13.80
CA ASP A 47 -2.10 -9.27 -14.82
C ASP A 47 -3.25 -8.52 -14.13
N PHE A 48 -3.34 -7.21 -14.34
CA PHE A 48 -4.31 -6.38 -13.63
C PHE A 48 -5.77 -6.70 -13.95
N GLU A 49 -6.04 -7.34 -15.09
CA GLU A 49 -7.38 -7.78 -15.47
C GLU A 49 -7.80 -9.08 -14.78
N ARG A 50 -6.82 -9.93 -14.43
CA ARG A 50 -7.06 -11.28 -13.93
C ARG A 50 -6.81 -11.43 -12.43
N ASP A 51 -5.77 -10.76 -11.89
CA ASP A 51 -5.15 -11.13 -10.63
C ASP A 51 -5.66 -10.32 -9.43
N LEU A 52 -6.55 -9.34 -9.65
CA LEU A 52 -7.10 -8.47 -8.63
C LEU A 52 -8.55 -8.82 -8.32
N HIS A 53 -8.82 -9.22 -7.08
CA HIS A 53 -10.16 -9.61 -6.66
C HIS A 53 -10.60 -8.78 -5.45
N PHE A 54 -11.53 -7.86 -5.67
CA PHE A 54 -12.06 -6.96 -4.65
C PHE A 54 -13.28 -7.54 -3.96
N ILE A 55 -13.28 -7.52 -2.63
CA ILE A 55 -14.44 -7.74 -1.78
C ILE A 55 -14.81 -6.37 -1.21
N THR A 56 -15.79 -5.73 -1.81
CA THR A 56 -16.10 -4.30 -1.60
C THR A 56 -16.76 -4.00 -0.26
N ARG A 57 -17.26 -5.01 0.44
CA ARG A 57 -17.78 -4.91 1.81
C ARG A 57 -17.45 -6.16 2.60
N SER A 58 -16.77 -5.96 3.72
CA SER A 58 -16.38 -7.04 4.63
C SER A 58 -16.08 -6.48 6.01
N THR A 59 -15.91 -7.37 6.98
CA THR A 59 -15.46 -7.02 8.31
C THR A 59 -13.96 -6.71 8.31
N THR A 60 -13.58 -5.62 8.95
CA THR A 60 -12.20 -5.21 9.22
C THR A 60 -11.94 -5.13 10.73
N ASP A 61 -10.69 -4.97 11.12
CA ASP A 61 -10.33 -4.79 12.52
C ASP A 61 -10.91 -3.49 13.09
N THR A 62 -11.29 -3.49 14.35
CA THR A 62 -11.81 -2.31 15.07
C THR A 62 -10.80 -1.15 15.11
N LEU A 63 -9.51 -1.46 15.08
CA LEU A 63 -8.42 -0.47 15.05
C LEU A 63 -8.11 0.03 13.63
N ASP A 64 -8.77 -0.50 12.62
CA ASP A 64 -8.64 -0.03 11.24
C ASP A 64 -9.62 1.11 10.96
N TYR A 65 -9.10 2.32 10.87
CA TYR A 65 -9.88 3.53 10.62
C TYR A 65 -10.06 3.85 9.13
N THR A 66 -9.49 3.06 8.23
CA THR A 66 -9.52 3.35 6.77
C THR A 66 -10.86 2.99 6.12
N GLY A 67 -11.62 2.08 6.71
CA GLY A 67 -12.85 1.55 6.15
C GLY A 67 -14.05 2.52 6.18
N PHE A 68 -15.20 2.04 5.74
CA PHE A 68 -16.43 2.84 5.56
C PHE A 68 -17.10 3.22 6.88
N ALA A 69 -17.01 2.33 7.87
CA ALA A 69 -17.54 2.53 9.23
C ALA A 69 -16.74 1.66 10.22
N LEU A 70 -17.12 1.68 11.49
CA LEU A 70 -16.53 0.81 12.51
C LEU A 70 -16.70 -0.65 12.11
N ASN A 71 -15.60 -1.38 12.00
CA ASN A 71 -15.54 -2.79 11.56
C ASN A 71 -16.06 -3.04 10.13
N GLU A 72 -16.21 -2.03 9.32
CA GLU A 72 -16.65 -2.16 7.94
C GLU A 72 -15.61 -1.57 6.99
N GLY A 73 -15.11 -2.38 6.08
CA GLY A 73 -14.17 -1.98 5.05
C GLY A 73 -14.21 -2.95 3.88
N SER A 74 -13.14 -2.97 3.11
CA SER A 74 -13.02 -3.82 1.94
C SER A 74 -11.76 -4.68 1.98
N LYS A 75 -11.63 -5.60 1.03
CA LYS A 75 -10.46 -6.47 0.91
C LYS A 75 -10.02 -6.58 -0.52
N LEU A 76 -8.72 -6.76 -0.71
CA LEU A 76 -8.12 -7.12 -1.99
C LEU A 76 -7.37 -8.44 -1.85
N ILE A 77 -7.72 -9.42 -2.67
CA ILE A 77 -6.88 -10.56 -2.96
C ILE A 77 -6.13 -10.25 -4.23
N TRP A 78 -4.80 -10.20 -4.14
CA TRP A 78 -3.90 -10.01 -5.26
C TRP A 78 -3.14 -11.29 -5.50
N ALA A 79 -3.57 -12.09 -6.50
CA ALA A 79 -3.10 -13.45 -6.73
C ALA A 79 -2.46 -13.57 -8.11
N SER A 80 -1.15 -13.41 -8.19
CA SER A 80 -0.41 -13.47 -9.44
C SER A 80 0.20 -14.85 -9.69
N ALA A 81 0.09 -15.32 -10.93
CA ALA A 81 0.65 -16.59 -11.39
C ALA A 81 1.03 -16.54 -12.87
N GLY A 82 1.96 -17.41 -13.26
CA GLY A 82 2.39 -17.62 -14.62
C GLY A 82 3.71 -16.95 -14.98
N GLU A 83 3.94 -16.74 -16.26
CA GLU A 83 5.20 -16.20 -16.78
C GLU A 83 5.41 -14.73 -16.40
N LYS A 84 6.67 -14.34 -16.35
CA LYS A 84 7.09 -12.96 -16.18
C LYS A 84 6.58 -12.08 -17.32
N ARG A 85 5.83 -11.04 -17.01
CA ARG A 85 5.18 -10.12 -17.96
C ARG A 85 5.97 -8.83 -18.18
N ARG A 86 6.80 -8.43 -17.20
CA ARG A 86 7.53 -7.15 -17.24
C ARG A 86 8.84 -7.20 -16.49
N GLU A 87 9.73 -6.28 -16.87
CA GLU A 87 10.94 -5.97 -16.11
C GLU A 87 10.66 -4.81 -15.19
N LEU A 88 11.10 -4.94 -13.94
CA LEU A 88 10.90 -3.89 -12.92
C LEU A 88 12.11 -2.97 -12.86
N ALA A 89 11.87 -1.66 -12.79
CA ALA A 89 12.90 -0.66 -12.62
C ALA A 89 13.15 -0.31 -11.14
N LEU A 90 14.34 0.23 -10.88
CA LEU A 90 14.77 0.79 -9.59
C LEU A 90 15.00 2.30 -9.67
N GLU A 91 15.02 2.85 -10.88
CA GLU A 91 15.27 4.26 -11.13
C GLU A 91 14.15 4.85 -11.99
N VAL A 92 13.73 6.04 -11.64
CA VAL A 92 12.64 6.76 -12.32
C VAL A 92 13.23 7.66 -13.38
N HIS A 93 12.78 7.49 -14.63
CA HIS A 93 13.15 8.34 -15.75
C HIS A 93 11.90 8.84 -16.47
N ASP A 94 12.02 9.98 -17.15
CA ASP A 94 10.99 10.53 -18.02
C ASP A 94 9.59 10.61 -17.38
N LEU A 95 9.56 10.88 -16.04
CA LEU A 95 8.30 11.07 -15.36
C LEU A 95 7.59 12.30 -15.94
N PRO A 96 6.32 12.19 -16.35
CA PRO A 96 5.57 13.32 -16.89
C PRO A 96 5.42 14.43 -15.83
N SER A 97 5.06 15.63 -16.28
CA SER A 97 4.65 16.70 -15.36
C SER A 97 3.43 16.23 -14.59
N LEU A 98 3.61 15.99 -13.30
CA LEU A 98 2.55 15.52 -12.42
C LEU A 98 1.49 16.61 -12.20
N PRO A 99 0.23 16.25 -11.91
CA PRO A 99 -0.79 17.21 -11.50
C PRO A 99 -0.36 18.01 -10.26
N GLU A 100 -0.99 19.15 -10.07
CA GLU A 100 -0.67 20.06 -8.97
C GLU A 100 -0.73 19.37 -7.60
N GLY A 101 0.27 19.61 -6.78
CA GLY A 101 0.41 19.04 -5.44
C GLY A 101 1.11 17.69 -5.38
N PHE A 102 1.25 16.96 -6.50
CA PHE A 102 2.05 15.72 -6.55
C PHE A 102 3.52 16.00 -6.86
N GLY A 103 4.41 15.20 -6.28
CA GLY A 103 5.86 15.36 -6.50
C GLY A 103 6.69 14.40 -5.66
N ASP A 104 7.98 14.74 -5.46
CA ASP A 104 8.93 13.94 -4.67
C ASP A 104 8.88 12.45 -4.99
N ALA A 105 9.15 12.10 -6.26
CA ALA A 105 9.13 10.73 -6.74
C ALA A 105 10.32 9.93 -6.17
N ARG A 106 10.03 8.80 -5.53
CA ARG A 106 10.99 7.90 -4.90
C ARG A 106 10.72 6.46 -5.30
N CYS A 107 11.76 5.64 -5.35
CA CYS A 107 11.62 4.20 -5.53
C CYS A 107 11.72 3.50 -4.17
N ALA A 108 10.67 2.79 -3.75
CA ALA A 108 10.67 2.01 -2.51
C ALA A 108 11.17 0.57 -2.69
N GLY A 109 11.28 0.13 -3.94
CA GLY A 109 11.74 -1.20 -4.31
C GLY A 109 11.52 -1.46 -5.79
N PRO A 110 11.93 -2.62 -6.32
CA PRO A 110 11.75 -2.94 -7.72
C PRO A 110 10.30 -2.78 -8.16
N GLY A 111 10.03 -1.86 -9.08
CA GLY A 111 8.69 -1.62 -9.64
C GLY A 111 7.71 -0.90 -8.72
N ILE A 112 8.20 -0.29 -7.64
CA ILE A 112 7.36 0.45 -6.67
C ILE A 112 7.78 1.91 -6.68
N LEU A 113 6.92 2.77 -7.22
CA LEU A 113 7.07 4.23 -7.20
C LEU A 113 6.28 4.79 -6.01
N VAL A 114 6.88 5.67 -5.24
CA VAL A 114 6.21 6.46 -4.21
C VAL A 114 6.21 7.92 -4.64
N LEU A 115 5.06 8.56 -4.57
CA LEU A 115 4.87 9.98 -4.84
C LEU A 115 4.35 10.66 -3.58
N ARG A 116 4.85 11.85 -3.27
CA ARG A 116 4.19 12.73 -2.32
C ARG A 116 2.93 13.30 -2.98
N GLY A 117 1.79 13.15 -2.33
CA GLY A 117 0.51 13.73 -2.77
C GLY A 117 0.13 15.00 -2.01
N PRO A 118 -0.82 15.78 -2.52
CA PRO A 118 -1.44 16.88 -1.79
C PRO A 118 -2.22 16.33 -0.59
N ARG A 119 -2.42 17.16 0.44
CA ARG A 119 -3.21 16.77 1.61
C ARG A 119 -4.59 16.26 1.19
N HIS A 120 -5.01 15.13 1.75
CA HIS A 120 -6.34 14.59 1.55
C HIS A 120 -7.32 15.33 2.48
N GLU A 121 -8.39 15.90 1.92
CA GLU A 121 -9.35 16.74 2.67
C GLU A 121 -10.79 16.22 2.61
N LEU A 122 -11.01 15.16 1.83
CA LEU A 122 -12.35 14.61 1.59
C LEU A 122 -12.78 13.69 2.74
N GLY A 123 -14.09 13.55 2.87
CA GLY A 123 -14.72 12.65 3.82
C GLY A 123 -14.69 11.19 3.39
N ARG A 124 -15.27 10.31 4.22
CA ARG A 124 -15.44 8.89 3.87
C ARG A 124 -16.34 8.75 2.65
N ASN A 125 -16.03 7.80 1.80
CA ASN A 125 -16.79 7.45 0.59
C ASN A 125 -16.80 8.56 -0.49
N GLU A 126 -15.92 9.53 -0.41
CA GLU A 126 -15.71 10.52 -1.46
C GLU A 126 -14.47 10.13 -2.28
N THR A 127 -14.61 10.15 -3.60
CA THR A 127 -13.49 9.90 -4.53
C THR A 127 -12.70 11.18 -4.75
N ASP A 128 -11.39 11.13 -4.60
CA ASP A 128 -10.53 12.27 -4.88
C ASP A 128 -10.25 12.37 -6.40
N PRO A 129 -10.78 13.39 -7.09
CA PRO A 129 -10.59 13.54 -8.53
C PRO A 129 -9.12 13.74 -8.91
N ARG A 130 -8.28 14.23 -7.98
CA ARG A 130 -6.83 14.39 -8.22
C ARG A 130 -6.14 13.04 -8.42
N MET A 131 -6.65 11.96 -7.81
CA MET A 131 -6.13 10.60 -8.06
C MET A 131 -6.48 10.10 -9.46
N GLU A 132 -7.65 10.46 -9.99
CA GLU A 132 -8.03 10.15 -11.37
C GLU A 132 -7.18 10.95 -12.38
N GLU A 133 -6.91 12.22 -12.10
CA GLU A 133 -5.99 13.04 -12.89
C GLU A 133 -4.57 12.47 -12.89
N LEU A 134 -4.07 12.02 -11.72
CA LEU A 134 -2.77 11.35 -11.62
C LEU A 134 -2.76 10.04 -12.43
N ALA A 135 -3.81 9.23 -12.33
CA ALA A 135 -3.93 7.98 -13.10
C ALA A 135 -3.91 8.25 -14.61
N ALA A 136 -4.64 9.27 -15.08
CA ALA A 136 -4.65 9.68 -16.49
C ALA A 136 -3.25 10.19 -16.94
N CYS A 137 -2.56 10.95 -16.10
CA CYS A 137 -1.21 11.41 -16.36
C CYS A 137 -0.23 10.25 -16.52
N LEU A 138 -0.25 9.29 -15.59
CA LEU A 138 0.66 8.14 -15.58
C LEU A 138 0.33 7.10 -16.67
N ALA A 139 -0.89 7.09 -17.21
CA ALA A 139 -1.26 6.21 -18.32
C ALA A 139 -0.39 6.39 -19.56
N HIS A 140 0.19 7.57 -19.74
CA HIS A 140 1.07 7.90 -20.87
C HIS A 140 2.56 7.88 -20.52
N TRP A 141 2.91 7.52 -19.28
CA TRP A 141 4.32 7.47 -18.88
C TRP A 141 5.06 6.29 -19.54
N PRO A 142 6.21 6.53 -20.22
CA PRO A 142 6.93 5.46 -20.92
C PRO A 142 7.42 4.32 -20.02
N GLN A 143 7.73 4.61 -18.74
CA GLN A 143 8.18 3.60 -17.77
C GLN A 143 7.04 2.95 -16.97
N ARG A 144 5.78 3.26 -17.23
CA ARG A 144 4.64 2.78 -16.44
C ARG A 144 4.64 1.25 -16.21
N ASP A 145 5.03 0.48 -17.20
CA ASP A 145 5.08 -0.98 -17.12
C ASP A 145 6.20 -1.48 -16.20
N ALA A 146 7.28 -0.71 -16.08
CA ALA A 146 8.38 -1.01 -15.17
C ALA A 146 8.09 -0.61 -13.70
N PHE A 147 7.02 0.17 -13.47
CA PHE A 147 6.51 0.56 -12.15
C PHE A 147 5.04 0.18 -11.99
N PRO A 148 4.70 -1.11 -11.92
CA PRO A 148 3.32 -1.58 -11.85
C PRO A 148 2.56 -1.15 -10.57
N LEU A 149 3.25 -0.64 -9.55
CA LEU A 149 2.65 -0.13 -8.32
C LEU A 149 3.14 1.30 -8.04
N VAL A 150 2.20 2.22 -7.91
CA VAL A 150 2.44 3.61 -7.49
C VAL A 150 1.72 3.86 -6.17
N VAL A 151 2.44 4.33 -5.16
CA VAL A 151 1.88 4.68 -3.86
C VAL A 151 1.91 6.19 -3.69
N VAL A 152 0.79 6.78 -3.34
CA VAL A 152 0.70 8.20 -2.99
C VAL A 152 0.66 8.32 -1.47
N ALA A 153 1.64 9.03 -0.90
CA ALA A 153 1.80 9.20 0.53
C ALA A 153 1.96 10.69 0.90
N ASP A 154 1.83 11.03 2.16
CA ASP A 154 2.09 12.40 2.66
C ASP A 154 3.59 12.70 2.67
N ASP A 155 4.41 11.70 2.96
CA ASP A 155 5.87 11.75 3.01
C ASP A 155 6.47 10.61 2.19
N ALA A 156 6.87 10.92 0.96
CA ALA A 156 7.46 9.94 0.06
C ALA A 156 8.87 9.51 0.51
N ALA A 157 9.62 10.41 1.15
CA ALA A 157 10.96 10.10 1.64
C ALA A 157 10.91 9.07 2.77
N PHE A 158 10.00 9.26 3.74
CA PHE A 158 9.77 8.30 4.80
C PHE A 158 9.26 6.96 4.25
N CYS A 159 8.26 6.99 3.39
CA CYS A 159 7.66 5.78 2.81
C CYS A 159 8.68 4.94 2.02
N ALA A 160 9.61 5.57 1.32
CA ALA A 160 10.61 4.91 0.49
C ALA A 160 11.97 4.69 1.19
N ALA A 161 12.11 5.07 2.46
CA ALA A 161 13.38 4.95 3.20
C ALA A 161 13.80 3.49 3.40
N ASP A 162 12.83 2.64 3.67
CA ASP A 162 12.99 1.19 3.74
C ASP A 162 11.68 0.47 3.36
N PHE A 163 11.77 -0.85 3.19
CA PHE A 163 10.62 -1.64 2.75
C PHE A 163 9.55 -1.83 3.83
N ASP A 164 9.92 -1.78 5.10
CA ASP A 164 8.97 -1.89 6.22
C ASP A 164 8.12 -0.62 6.32
N ASN A 165 8.73 0.56 6.13
CA ASN A 165 8.00 1.83 6.02
C ASN A 165 7.02 1.82 4.85
N PHE A 166 7.45 1.32 3.68
CA PHE A 166 6.56 1.17 2.53
C PHE A 166 5.36 0.28 2.88
N LEU A 167 5.59 -0.90 3.44
CA LEU A 167 4.51 -1.82 3.82
C LEU A 167 3.55 -1.18 4.81
N TRP A 168 4.10 -0.54 5.82
CA TRP A 168 3.28 0.12 6.84
C TRP A 168 2.43 1.24 6.25
N VAL A 169 3.02 2.17 5.50
CA VAL A 169 2.29 3.30 4.91
C VAL A 169 1.25 2.79 3.91
N ALA A 170 1.66 1.98 2.93
CA ALA A 170 0.81 1.55 1.84
C ALA A 170 -0.43 0.80 2.32
N PHE A 171 -0.26 -0.16 3.22
CA PHE A 171 -1.32 -1.11 3.56
C PHE A 171 -2.07 -0.80 4.86
N SER A 172 -1.53 0.07 5.73
CA SER A 172 -2.26 0.51 6.92
C SER A 172 -3.14 1.74 6.68
N ARG A 173 -2.80 2.57 5.66
CA ARG A 173 -3.50 3.84 5.40
C ARG A 173 -4.49 3.81 4.25
N SER A 174 -4.73 2.64 3.66
CA SER A 174 -5.62 2.47 2.51
C SER A 174 -6.72 1.44 2.77
N ASP A 175 -7.91 1.72 2.23
CA ASP A 175 -8.99 0.74 2.08
C ASP A 175 -9.04 0.28 0.61
N PRO A 176 -8.96 -1.04 0.32
CA PRO A 176 -8.80 -1.51 -1.05
C PRO A 176 -9.83 -1.00 -2.06
N ALA A 177 -11.11 -0.95 -1.68
CA ALA A 177 -12.16 -0.55 -2.62
C ALA A 177 -12.29 0.96 -2.81
N ALA A 178 -11.78 1.75 -1.84
CA ALA A 178 -11.85 3.21 -1.87
C ALA A 178 -10.55 3.84 -2.42
N ASP A 179 -9.41 3.21 -2.13
CA ASP A 179 -8.10 3.84 -2.29
C ASP A 179 -7.21 3.20 -3.37
N VAL A 180 -7.69 2.15 -4.06
CA VAL A 180 -6.97 1.55 -5.19
C VAL A 180 -7.57 2.05 -6.50
N TYR A 181 -6.73 2.71 -7.30
CA TYR A 181 -7.05 3.24 -8.62
C TYR A 181 -6.25 2.49 -9.67
N GLY A 182 -6.78 2.40 -10.88
CA GLY A 182 -6.07 1.82 -12.02
C GLY A 182 -5.95 2.81 -13.16
N THR A 183 -4.80 2.86 -13.81
CA THR A 183 -4.67 3.61 -15.07
C THR A 183 -5.47 2.92 -16.17
N GLY A 184 -6.14 3.70 -17.03
CA GLY A 184 -7.03 3.15 -18.05
C GLY A 184 -8.25 2.40 -17.48
N ALA A 185 -8.53 2.53 -16.17
CA ALA A 185 -9.59 1.79 -15.52
C ALA A 185 -10.97 2.20 -16.07
N VAL A 186 -11.69 1.23 -16.59
CA VAL A 186 -13.12 1.35 -16.83
C VAL A 186 -13.80 0.69 -15.64
N VAL A 187 -14.20 1.49 -14.66
CA VAL A 187 -14.78 1.03 -13.37
C VAL A 187 -15.93 0.05 -13.58
N ARG A 188 -16.75 0.26 -14.61
CA ARG A 188 -17.88 -0.62 -14.94
C ARG A 188 -17.46 -1.93 -15.60
N ALA A 189 -16.35 -1.95 -16.32
CA ALA A 189 -15.84 -3.14 -17.01
C ALA A 189 -14.80 -3.92 -16.19
N ARG A 190 -14.40 -3.44 -15.01
CA ARG A 190 -13.36 -4.03 -14.16
C ARG A 190 -12.04 -4.23 -14.90
N HIS A 191 -11.75 -3.31 -15.79
CA HIS A 191 -10.57 -3.34 -16.64
C HIS A 191 -9.57 -2.30 -16.13
N CYS A 192 -8.31 -2.69 -15.98
CA CYS A 192 -7.22 -1.80 -15.60
C CYS A 192 -5.96 -2.19 -16.37
N GLU A 193 -5.35 -1.23 -17.01
CA GLU A 193 -4.11 -1.46 -17.79
C GLU A 193 -2.84 -1.38 -16.92
N GLY A 194 -2.97 -0.84 -15.68
CA GLY A 194 -1.84 -0.56 -14.80
C GLY A 194 -1.06 0.71 -15.20
N PRO A 195 -0.23 1.25 -14.33
CA PRO A 195 0.00 0.79 -12.96
C PRO A 195 -1.21 0.92 -12.04
N LEU A 196 -1.21 0.15 -10.95
CA LEU A 196 -2.11 0.42 -9.83
C LEU A 196 -1.59 1.62 -9.04
N LEU A 197 -2.51 2.52 -8.69
CA LEU A 197 -2.24 3.61 -7.79
C LEU A 197 -2.91 3.30 -6.45
N LEU A 198 -2.17 3.45 -5.37
CA LEU A 198 -2.65 3.26 -4.01
C LEU A 198 -2.58 4.58 -3.26
N ASP A 199 -3.74 5.11 -2.87
CA ASP A 199 -3.82 6.32 -2.05
C ASP A 199 -3.61 5.98 -0.57
N ALA A 200 -2.38 6.11 -0.12
CA ALA A 200 -1.95 5.88 1.25
C ALA A 200 -1.70 7.18 2.03
N ARG A 201 -2.33 8.29 1.62
CA ARG A 201 -2.30 9.55 2.38
C ARG A 201 -3.12 9.43 3.66
N ILE A 202 -2.75 10.20 4.67
CA ILE A 202 -3.56 10.35 5.88
C ILE A 202 -4.85 11.07 5.53
N LYS A 203 -5.98 10.51 5.94
CA LYS A 203 -7.31 11.06 5.69
C LYS A 203 -7.91 11.66 6.97
N PRO A 204 -8.82 12.65 6.88
CA PRO A 204 -9.37 13.34 8.05
C PRO A 204 -10.07 12.42 9.06
N PHE A 205 -10.50 11.25 8.61
CA PHE A 205 -11.20 10.26 9.43
C PHE A 205 -10.30 9.14 9.96
N HIS A 206 -8.99 9.16 9.64
CA HIS A 206 -8.03 8.24 10.23
C HIS A 206 -7.81 8.58 11.71
N ALA A 207 -7.30 7.61 12.47
CA ALA A 207 -6.87 7.89 13.83
C ALA A 207 -5.84 9.02 13.84
N PRO A 208 -5.90 9.93 14.82
CA PRO A 208 -4.89 10.96 14.99
C PRO A 208 -3.52 10.30 15.20
N ALA A 209 -2.47 11.00 14.79
CA ALA A 209 -1.12 10.56 15.07
C ALA A 209 -0.92 10.40 16.58
N LEU A 210 -0.20 9.35 16.97
CA LEU A 210 0.24 9.18 18.34
C LEU A 210 1.26 10.29 18.64
N GLU A 211 0.91 11.18 19.57
CA GLU A 211 1.81 12.21 20.07
C GLU A 211 2.45 11.73 21.37
N GLU A 212 3.77 11.80 21.44
CA GLU A 212 4.48 11.52 22.66
C GLU A 212 4.27 12.68 23.65
N ASP A 213 3.81 12.36 24.87
CA ASP A 213 3.77 13.33 25.96
C ASP A 213 5.19 13.54 26.51
N PRO A 214 5.78 14.74 26.37
CA PRO A 214 7.15 15.01 26.84
C PRO A 214 7.33 14.79 28.36
N ALA A 215 6.26 14.86 29.14
CA ALA A 215 6.32 14.58 30.57
C ALA A 215 6.40 13.08 30.86
N VAL A 216 5.67 12.28 30.09
CA VAL A 216 5.75 10.82 30.15
C VAL A 216 7.11 10.34 29.65
N GLN A 217 7.61 10.89 28.54
CA GLN A 217 8.92 10.55 28.00
C GLN A 217 10.02 10.79 29.03
N ARG A 218 10.06 11.97 29.66
CA ARG A 218 11.04 12.25 30.74
C ARG A 218 10.98 11.26 31.92
N ARG A 219 9.77 10.77 32.25
CA ARG A 219 9.60 9.76 33.31
C ARG A 219 10.14 8.40 32.88
N VAL A 220 9.91 8.01 31.64
CA VAL A 220 10.45 6.76 31.07
C VAL A 220 11.98 6.83 31.00
N ASP A 221 12.54 7.94 30.50
CA ASP A 221 13.98 8.16 30.44
C ASP A 221 14.63 8.09 31.83
N ALA A 222 13.97 8.65 32.85
CA ALA A 222 14.46 8.58 34.24
C ALA A 222 14.49 7.14 34.78
N LEU A 223 13.59 6.26 34.36
CA LEU A 223 13.62 4.84 34.73
C LEU A 223 14.80 4.09 34.10
N ALA A 224 15.19 4.46 32.88
CA ALA A 224 16.32 3.85 32.14
C ALA A 224 17.67 4.49 32.47
N ALA A 225 17.70 5.69 33.07
CA ALA A 225 18.91 6.41 33.40
C ALA A 225 19.81 5.63 34.43
N PRO A 226 21.11 5.94 34.51
CA PRO A 226 22.00 5.34 35.50
C PRO A 226 21.45 5.43 36.93
N GLY A 227 21.26 4.27 37.56
CA GLY A 227 20.63 4.15 38.89
C GLY A 227 19.10 4.01 38.87
N GLY A 228 18.47 4.10 37.73
CA GLY A 228 17.05 3.80 37.54
C GLY A 228 16.76 2.29 37.54
N PRO A 229 15.51 1.88 37.82
CA PRO A 229 15.12 0.48 37.97
C PRO A 229 15.21 -0.33 36.66
N LEU A 230 15.23 0.33 35.49
CA LEU A 230 15.33 -0.29 34.15
C LEU A 230 16.70 -0.06 33.50
N HIS A 231 17.68 0.47 34.23
CA HIS A 231 19.02 0.72 33.71
C HIS A 231 19.68 -0.58 33.20
N GLY A 232 20.11 -0.59 31.95
CA GLY A 232 20.70 -1.74 31.29
C GLY A 232 19.71 -2.84 30.85
N LEU A 233 18.41 -2.63 31.01
CA LEU A 233 17.36 -3.49 30.47
C LEU A 233 16.73 -2.93 29.20
N ILE A 234 16.84 -1.63 29.00
CA ILE A 234 16.34 -0.90 27.83
C ILE A 234 17.51 -0.11 27.26
N GLU A 235 17.80 -0.29 25.97
CA GLU A 235 18.79 0.51 25.20
C GLU A 235 18.12 1.70 24.56
#